data_d304c8dee2abd461bc55c6fa74ff5c7e
#
_entry.id   d304c8dee2abd461bc55c6fa74ff5c7e
#
_cell.length_a   1.000
_cell.length_b   1.000
_cell.length_c   1.000
_cell.angle_alpha   90.00
_cell.angle_beta   90.00
_cell.angle_gamma   90.00
#
_symmetry.space_group_name_H-M   'P 1'
#
loop_
_entity.id
_entity.type
_entity.pdbx_description
1 polymer ?
#
loop_
_entity_poly.entity_id
_entity_poly.type
_entity_poly.pdbx_seq_one_letter_code
_entity_poly.pdbx_strand_id
1 'polypeptide(L)'
;MTADQVKGKGFRGALRYNLQKVDQGVAKILDMTFTSSKEDSILREVALVRMLRPNLQKYFYHTSLNFPPNENLGDEQMNIIANEYLNNMGFDQHQYAIFRHFDADHPHLHLLVNRIGYDGKVVTDSKDYQRSEQVLRRLEKQHGLTEVISSRQAQERAMTKNELEMMKRTDEPSVKMKLQIIIKNALSQKPNAEQFIQQLDAQGINILFNQASTGFVSGISYGYEGMQFKGAHLGNAYKWQAVKNVISYEQERDRTAIYQANVRTSEQQSARAGRSAARGTGGTDADTKVTAGNRKDVQQGAGKLQDQIGKANRKHKQAAGSDGQHSHQSGLSDTKDSRQRGTDLQGQQPGRQQVGHQALPGSDLIGSLLGTDHYAGNMDQGALNEFKRKRKKRKGQRLG
;
A
#
# COMPACT_ATOMS: atom_id res chain seq x y z
N MET A 1 2.06 3.64 -15.86
CA MET A 1 1.55 2.24 -15.91
C MET A 1 1.32 1.69 -14.51
N THR A 2 0.31 0.81 -14.32
CA THR A 2 0.10 0.04 -13.07
C THR A 2 -0.06 -1.44 -13.39
N ALA A 3 0.19 -2.32 -12.42
CA ALA A 3 -0.03 -3.76 -12.58
C ALA A 3 -0.80 -4.32 -11.38
N ASP A 4 -1.83 -5.11 -11.66
CA ASP A 4 -2.56 -5.90 -10.68
C ASP A 4 -2.21 -7.38 -10.84
N GLN A 5 -1.73 -8.01 -9.76
CA GLN A 5 -1.16 -9.35 -9.80
C GLN A 5 -1.97 -10.33 -8.96
N VAL A 6 -2.24 -11.50 -9.52
CA VAL A 6 -2.88 -12.62 -8.84
C VAL A 6 -2.11 -13.90 -9.07
N LYS A 7 -1.90 -14.68 -8.03
CA LYS A 7 -1.25 -16.00 -8.09
C LYS A 7 -2.19 -17.07 -7.57
N GLY A 8 -2.27 -18.18 -8.26
CA GLY A 8 -3.22 -19.22 -7.88
C GLY A 8 -3.11 -20.52 -8.67
N LYS A 9 -4.20 -21.29 -8.61
CA LYS A 9 -4.41 -22.56 -9.31
C LYS A 9 -5.34 -22.41 -10.53
N GLY A 10 -5.87 -21.20 -10.76
CA GLY A 10 -7.04 -20.95 -11.59
C GLY A 10 -6.75 -20.63 -13.05
N PHE A 11 -5.68 -21.20 -13.68
CA PHE A 11 -5.32 -20.92 -15.07
C PHE A 11 -6.51 -21.09 -16.03
N ARG A 12 -7.24 -22.21 -15.95
CA ARG A 12 -8.41 -22.47 -16.81
C ARG A 12 -9.47 -21.37 -16.71
N GLY A 13 -9.80 -20.91 -15.52
CA GLY A 13 -10.85 -19.90 -15.34
C GLY A 13 -10.48 -18.57 -15.96
N ALA A 14 -9.22 -18.12 -15.76
CA ALA A 14 -8.71 -16.89 -16.35
C ALA A 14 -8.57 -17.01 -17.88
N LEU A 15 -8.08 -18.15 -18.39
CA LEU A 15 -7.99 -18.40 -19.83
C LEU A 15 -9.36 -18.33 -20.49
N ARG A 16 -10.34 -19.08 -19.97
CA ARG A 16 -11.70 -19.08 -20.50
C ARG A 16 -12.32 -17.70 -20.53
N TYR A 17 -12.15 -16.93 -19.45
CA TYR A 17 -12.64 -15.55 -19.40
C TYR A 17 -12.05 -14.69 -20.53
N ASN A 18 -10.73 -14.75 -20.75
CA ASN A 18 -10.08 -13.97 -21.80
C ASN A 18 -10.49 -14.44 -23.20
N LEU A 19 -10.57 -15.75 -23.45
CA LEU A 19 -11.04 -16.29 -24.73
C LEU A 19 -12.49 -15.90 -25.02
N GLN A 20 -13.38 -15.94 -24.03
CA GLN A 20 -14.75 -15.44 -24.19
C GLN A 20 -14.82 -13.97 -24.56
N LYS A 21 -13.92 -13.13 -24.03
CA LYS A 21 -13.83 -11.73 -24.42
C LYS A 21 -13.32 -11.57 -25.86
N VAL A 22 -12.43 -12.43 -26.30
CA VAL A 22 -12.00 -12.48 -27.72
C VAL A 22 -13.16 -12.88 -28.63
N ASP A 23 -13.92 -13.91 -28.27
CA ASP A 23 -15.09 -14.37 -29.02
C ASP A 23 -16.20 -13.28 -29.10
N GLN A 24 -16.30 -12.43 -28.08
CA GLN A 24 -17.20 -11.27 -28.04
C GLN A 24 -16.69 -10.05 -28.82
N GLY A 25 -15.48 -10.08 -29.36
CA GLY A 25 -14.87 -8.95 -30.07
C GLY A 25 -14.40 -7.79 -29.18
N VAL A 26 -14.41 -7.98 -27.84
CA VAL A 26 -13.97 -6.96 -26.87
C VAL A 26 -12.60 -7.26 -26.28
N ALA A 27 -11.89 -8.23 -26.84
CA ALA A 27 -10.49 -8.50 -26.57
C ALA A 27 -9.80 -9.09 -27.80
N LYS A 28 -8.47 -9.10 -27.81
CA LYS A 28 -7.63 -9.66 -28.86
C LYS A 28 -6.43 -10.38 -28.23
N ILE A 29 -6.03 -11.52 -28.77
CA ILE A 29 -4.75 -12.15 -28.44
C ILE A 29 -3.66 -11.36 -29.18
N LEU A 30 -2.69 -10.80 -28.44
CA LEU A 30 -1.53 -10.14 -29.02
C LEU A 30 -0.38 -11.12 -29.26
N ASP A 31 -0.12 -11.99 -28.28
CA ASP A 31 0.97 -12.95 -28.34
C ASP A 31 0.73 -14.14 -27.39
N MET A 32 1.29 -15.29 -27.71
CA MET A 32 1.26 -16.47 -26.85
C MET A 32 2.35 -17.47 -27.24
N THR A 33 2.80 -18.26 -26.28
CA THR A 33 3.76 -19.35 -26.49
C THR A 33 3.09 -20.68 -26.84
N PHE A 34 1.76 -20.75 -26.86
CA PHE A 34 1.00 -21.95 -27.12
C PHE A 34 0.84 -22.20 -28.62
N THR A 35 0.75 -23.49 -29.01
CA THR A 35 0.64 -23.90 -30.41
C THR A 35 -0.73 -23.59 -31.01
N SER A 36 -1.76 -23.38 -30.20
CA SER A 36 -3.13 -23.10 -30.64
C SER A 36 -3.85 -22.19 -29.62
N SER A 37 -4.79 -21.38 -30.10
CA SER A 37 -5.68 -20.56 -29.26
C SER A 37 -6.86 -21.34 -28.64
N LYS A 38 -7.01 -22.65 -28.94
CA LYS A 38 -8.09 -23.46 -28.37
C LYS A 38 -7.86 -23.77 -26.89
N GLU A 39 -8.88 -23.51 -26.02
CA GLU A 39 -8.79 -23.70 -24.57
C GLU A 39 -8.18 -25.06 -24.18
N ASP A 40 -8.68 -26.14 -24.75
CA ASP A 40 -8.24 -27.49 -24.40
C ASP A 40 -6.80 -27.80 -24.82
N SER A 41 -6.32 -27.22 -25.94
CA SER A 41 -4.92 -27.33 -26.37
C SER A 41 -3.99 -26.63 -25.38
N ILE A 42 -4.27 -25.38 -25.07
CA ILE A 42 -3.51 -24.59 -24.09
C ILE A 42 -3.45 -25.31 -22.74
N LEU A 43 -4.58 -25.85 -22.29
CA LEU A 43 -4.64 -26.53 -20.98
C LEU A 43 -3.85 -27.84 -20.96
N ARG A 44 -3.78 -28.58 -22.08
CA ARG A 44 -2.91 -29.75 -22.20
C ARG A 44 -1.44 -29.37 -22.12
N GLU A 45 -1.03 -28.32 -22.85
CA GLU A 45 0.35 -27.83 -22.82
C GLU A 45 0.75 -27.33 -21.43
N VAL A 46 -0.11 -26.60 -20.74
CA VAL A 46 0.10 -26.19 -19.35
C VAL A 46 0.21 -27.39 -18.42
N ALA A 47 -0.61 -28.41 -18.61
CA ALA A 47 -0.58 -29.62 -17.79
C ALA A 47 0.75 -30.38 -17.94
N LEU A 48 1.30 -30.46 -19.17
CA LEU A 48 2.63 -31.07 -19.41
C LEU A 48 3.74 -30.37 -18.62
N VAL A 49 3.83 -29.05 -18.69
CA VAL A 49 4.86 -28.31 -17.93
C VAL A 49 4.62 -28.41 -16.42
N ARG A 50 3.36 -28.48 -15.96
CA ARG A 50 3.06 -28.70 -14.54
C ARG A 50 3.58 -30.03 -13.98
N MET A 51 3.76 -31.06 -14.80
CA MET A 51 4.33 -32.32 -14.34
C MET A 51 5.76 -32.17 -13.83
N LEU A 52 6.51 -31.13 -14.26
CA LEU A 52 7.85 -30.81 -13.75
C LEU A 52 7.83 -30.37 -12.27
N ARG A 53 6.68 -29.88 -11.77
CA ARG A 53 6.49 -29.41 -10.37
C ARG A 53 5.09 -29.79 -9.86
N PRO A 54 4.75 -31.07 -9.68
CA PRO A 54 3.39 -31.52 -9.37
C PRO A 54 2.87 -30.98 -8.03
N ASN A 55 3.75 -30.72 -7.06
CA ASN A 55 3.40 -30.23 -5.73
C ASN A 55 3.22 -28.71 -5.66
N LEU A 56 3.56 -27.94 -6.71
CA LEU A 56 3.41 -26.49 -6.70
C LEU A 56 1.94 -26.11 -6.82
N GLN A 57 1.38 -25.57 -5.74
CA GLN A 57 -0.04 -25.20 -5.68
C GLN A 57 -0.36 -23.91 -6.45
N LYS A 58 0.53 -22.88 -6.36
CA LYS A 58 0.36 -21.59 -7.01
C LYS A 58 1.20 -21.49 -8.28
N TYR A 59 0.91 -22.34 -9.27
CA TYR A 59 1.65 -22.37 -10.55
C TYR A 59 1.22 -21.29 -11.53
N PHE A 60 0.08 -20.65 -11.32
CA PHE A 60 -0.49 -19.64 -12.19
C PHE A 60 -0.19 -18.23 -11.68
N TYR A 61 0.28 -17.37 -12.58
CA TYR A 61 0.44 -15.94 -12.40
C TYR A 61 -0.41 -15.22 -13.44
N HIS A 62 -1.22 -14.30 -12.99
CA HIS A 62 -2.04 -13.43 -13.82
C HIS A 62 -1.74 -11.99 -13.40
N THR A 63 -1.46 -11.14 -14.37
CA THR A 63 -1.32 -9.71 -14.15
C THR A 63 -2.07 -8.95 -15.23
N SER A 64 -2.72 -7.83 -14.86
CA SER A 64 -3.11 -6.81 -15.83
C SER A 64 -2.06 -5.71 -15.84
N LEU A 65 -1.70 -5.23 -17.03
CA LEU A 65 -0.93 -4.01 -17.22
C LEU A 65 -1.90 -2.93 -17.68
N ASN A 66 -2.02 -1.86 -16.90
CA ASN A 66 -2.97 -0.79 -17.16
C ASN A 66 -2.19 0.48 -17.51
N PHE A 67 -2.59 1.15 -18.58
CA PHE A 67 -1.99 2.38 -19.09
C PHE A 67 -2.92 3.56 -18.80
N PRO A 68 -2.40 4.79 -18.66
CA PRO A 68 -3.23 5.97 -18.55
C PRO A 68 -4.16 6.12 -19.76
N PRO A 69 -5.37 6.70 -19.61
CA PRO A 69 -6.33 6.83 -20.70
C PRO A 69 -5.83 7.69 -21.87
N ASN A 70 -4.91 8.59 -21.60
CA ASN A 70 -4.28 9.47 -22.58
C ASN A 70 -3.14 8.82 -23.39
N GLU A 71 -2.76 7.57 -23.04
CA GLU A 71 -1.76 6.82 -23.78
C GLU A 71 -2.40 6.16 -25.01
N ASN A 72 -2.00 6.60 -26.20
CA ASN A 72 -2.47 6.02 -27.47
C ASN A 72 -1.49 4.97 -27.98
N LEU A 73 -1.52 3.76 -27.41
CA LEU A 73 -0.61 2.67 -27.74
C LEU A 73 -1.20 1.73 -28.78
N GLY A 74 -0.43 1.46 -29.83
CA GLY A 74 -0.74 0.41 -30.81
C GLY A 74 -0.52 -1.00 -30.24
N ASP A 75 -1.06 -2.01 -30.93
CA ASP A 75 -0.93 -3.43 -30.52
C ASP A 75 0.54 -3.87 -30.43
N GLU A 76 1.36 -3.48 -31.41
CA GLU A 76 2.77 -3.83 -31.48
C GLU A 76 3.54 -3.28 -30.27
N GLN A 77 3.36 -1.98 -29.98
CA GLN A 77 4.02 -1.34 -28.83
C GLN A 77 3.57 -1.96 -27.50
N MET A 78 2.28 -2.23 -27.35
CA MET A 78 1.75 -2.90 -26.15
C MET A 78 2.32 -4.31 -26.01
N ASN A 79 2.48 -5.05 -27.12
CA ASN A 79 3.08 -6.37 -27.13
C ASN A 79 4.56 -6.34 -26.73
N ILE A 80 5.33 -5.39 -27.27
CA ILE A 80 6.74 -5.17 -26.88
C ILE A 80 6.85 -4.92 -25.38
N ILE A 81 6.07 -3.99 -24.86
CA ILE A 81 6.06 -3.64 -23.43
C ILE A 81 5.70 -4.86 -22.55
N ALA A 82 4.71 -5.65 -22.97
CA ALA A 82 4.29 -6.84 -22.25
C ALA A 82 5.37 -7.92 -22.21
N ASN A 83 6.05 -8.18 -23.34
CA ASN A 83 7.15 -9.14 -23.41
C ASN A 83 8.37 -8.67 -22.60
N GLU A 84 8.72 -7.40 -22.65
CA GLU A 84 9.76 -6.82 -21.80
C GLU A 84 9.41 -6.90 -20.31
N TYR A 85 8.14 -6.67 -19.96
CA TYR A 85 7.69 -6.87 -18.59
C TYR A 85 7.85 -8.32 -18.14
N LEU A 86 7.43 -9.29 -18.95
CA LEU A 86 7.58 -10.71 -18.65
C LEU A 86 9.05 -11.11 -18.47
N ASN A 87 9.92 -10.70 -19.39
CA ASN A 87 11.35 -10.98 -19.33
C ASN A 87 11.99 -10.39 -18.06
N ASN A 88 11.68 -9.14 -17.74
CA ASN A 88 12.21 -8.46 -16.55
C ASN A 88 11.65 -9.02 -15.23
N MET A 89 10.48 -9.67 -15.27
CA MET A 89 9.94 -10.42 -14.13
C MET A 89 10.51 -11.83 -14.02
N GLY A 90 11.32 -12.29 -15.00
CA GLY A 90 11.97 -13.59 -15.04
C GLY A 90 11.11 -14.69 -15.70
N PHE A 91 10.20 -14.32 -16.58
CA PHE A 91 9.31 -15.26 -17.31
C PHE A 91 9.79 -15.52 -18.75
N ASP A 92 11.07 -15.36 -19.05
CA ASP A 92 11.67 -15.54 -20.38
C ASP A 92 11.54 -16.97 -20.94
N GLN A 93 11.53 -18.00 -20.08
CA GLN A 93 11.41 -19.42 -20.46
C GLN A 93 10.09 -20.03 -19.96
N HIS A 94 8.99 -19.29 -20.11
CA HIS A 94 7.72 -19.67 -19.52
C HIS A 94 6.59 -19.64 -20.54
N GLN A 95 5.57 -20.47 -20.30
CA GLN A 95 4.33 -20.41 -21.08
C GLN A 95 3.53 -19.19 -20.70
N TYR A 96 3.09 -18.40 -21.69
CA TYR A 96 2.24 -17.23 -21.48
C TYR A 96 1.24 -17.02 -22.61
N ALA A 97 0.21 -16.21 -22.32
CA ALA A 97 -0.67 -15.60 -23.29
C ALA A 97 -0.95 -14.15 -22.90
N ILE A 98 -0.90 -13.23 -23.87
CA ILE A 98 -1.11 -11.79 -23.75
C ILE A 98 -2.39 -11.42 -24.49
N PHE A 99 -3.34 -10.82 -23.76
CA PHE A 99 -4.60 -10.35 -24.28
C PHE A 99 -4.71 -8.84 -24.13
N ARG A 100 -5.08 -8.14 -25.21
CA ARG A 100 -5.52 -6.75 -25.14
C ARG A 100 -7.03 -6.72 -24.98
N HIS A 101 -7.53 -5.95 -24.02
CA HIS A 101 -8.95 -5.73 -23.79
C HIS A 101 -9.37 -4.33 -24.21
N PHE A 102 -10.64 -4.19 -24.63
CA PHE A 102 -11.27 -2.95 -25.10
C PHE A 102 -12.54 -2.61 -24.31
N ASP A 103 -12.75 -3.25 -23.17
CA ASP A 103 -13.95 -3.14 -22.32
C ASP A 103 -13.79 -2.21 -21.12
N ALA A 104 -12.78 -1.33 -21.14
CA ALA A 104 -12.53 -0.29 -20.14
C ALA A 104 -12.15 1.03 -20.80
N ASP A 105 -12.28 2.13 -20.05
CA ASP A 105 -11.98 3.50 -20.52
C ASP A 105 -10.47 3.77 -20.68
N HIS A 106 -9.63 2.81 -20.38
CA HIS A 106 -8.17 2.91 -20.47
C HIS A 106 -7.59 1.67 -21.18
N PRO A 107 -6.48 1.83 -21.91
CA PRO A 107 -5.79 0.70 -22.51
C PRO A 107 -5.26 -0.26 -21.47
N HIS A 108 -5.51 -1.57 -21.62
CA HIS A 108 -4.98 -2.55 -20.70
C HIS A 108 -4.75 -3.91 -21.34
N LEU A 109 -3.84 -4.66 -20.73
CA LEU A 109 -3.48 -6.02 -21.11
C LEU A 109 -3.74 -6.98 -19.96
N HIS A 110 -4.09 -8.21 -20.29
CA HIS A 110 -4.06 -9.34 -19.38
C HIS A 110 -2.98 -10.33 -19.79
N LEU A 111 -2.06 -10.65 -18.88
CA LEU A 111 -0.98 -11.59 -19.07
C LEU A 111 -1.24 -12.82 -18.20
N LEU A 112 -1.41 -13.96 -18.83
CA LEU A 112 -1.59 -15.25 -18.16
C LEU A 112 -0.30 -16.05 -18.31
N VAL A 113 0.33 -16.42 -17.20
CA VAL A 113 1.67 -17.03 -17.21
C VAL A 113 1.69 -18.31 -16.35
N ASN A 114 2.33 -19.34 -16.86
CA ASN A 114 2.73 -20.48 -16.05
C ASN A 114 4.04 -20.14 -15.31
N ARG A 115 4.03 -20.15 -13.99
CA ARG A 115 5.23 -19.84 -13.17
C ARG A 115 6.31 -20.94 -13.23
N ILE A 116 5.99 -22.10 -13.81
CA ILE A 116 6.92 -23.19 -14.03
C ILE A 116 7.52 -22.99 -15.43
N GLY A 117 8.81 -22.82 -15.50
CA GLY A 117 9.55 -22.72 -16.76
C GLY A 117 9.68 -24.10 -17.45
N TYR A 118 10.08 -24.07 -18.71
CA TYR A 118 10.34 -25.30 -19.48
C TYR A 118 11.46 -26.15 -18.87
N ASP A 119 12.36 -25.54 -18.09
CA ASP A 119 13.43 -26.18 -17.31
C ASP A 119 12.97 -26.67 -15.92
N GLY A 120 11.70 -26.48 -15.58
CA GLY A 120 11.15 -26.81 -14.27
C GLY A 120 11.50 -25.82 -13.16
N LYS A 121 12.23 -24.73 -13.43
CA LYS A 121 12.42 -23.68 -12.44
C LYS A 121 11.14 -22.91 -12.24
N VAL A 122 11.00 -22.31 -11.06
CA VAL A 122 9.79 -21.57 -10.67
C VAL A 122 10.15 -20.13 -10.35
N VAL A 123 9.50 -19.19 -11.01
CA VAL A 123 9.64 -17.77 -10.66
C VAL A 123 9.09 -17.54 -9.26
N THR A 124 9.95 -17.01 -8.37
CA THR A 124 9.59 -16.72 -6.99
C THR A 124 8.55 -15.61 -6.91
N ASP A 125 7.61 -15.74 -5.98
CA ASP A 125 6.63 -14.71 -5.64
C ASP A 125 7.08 -13.81 -4.48
N SER A 126 8.33 -13.97 -4.02
CA SER A 126 8.91 -13.10 -3.00
C SER A 126 9.10 -11.67 -3.55
N LYS A 127 8.54 -10.70 -2.84
CA LYS A 127 8.62 -9.25 -3.16
C LYS A 127 8.22 -8.93 -4.63
N ASP A 128 7.39 -9.74 -5.25
CA ASP A 128 7.03 -9.61 -6.66
C ASP A 128 6.28 -8.31 -6.98
N TYR A 129 5.42 -7.79 -6.08
CA TYR A 129 4.82 -6.46 -6.22
C TYR A 129 5.88 -5.35 -6.32
N GLN A 130 6.93 -5.44 -5.49
CA GLN A 130 8.01 -4.46 -5.51
C GLN A 130 8.84 -4.56 -6.79
N ARG A 131 9.16 -5.80 -7.23
CA ARG A 131 9.87 -6.04 -8.50
C ARG A 131 9.06 -5.53 -9.68
N SER A 132 7.77 -5.85 -9.73
CA SER A 132 6.87 -5.39 -10.77
C SER A 132 6.84 -3.86 -10.84
N GLU A 133 6.68 -3.16 -9.71
CA GLU A 133 6.69 -1.69 -9.67
C GLU A 133 8.01 -1.12 -10.22
N GLN A 134 9.15 -1.72 -9.89
CA GLN A 134 10.45 -1.30 -10.42
C GLN A 134 10.56 -1.52 -11.94
N VAL A 135 10.05 -2.66 -12.43
CA VAL A 135 10.00 -2.96 -13.87
C VAL A 135 9.13 -1.93 -14.59
N LEU A 136 7.92 -1.65 -14.06
CA LEU A 136 7.02 -0.66 -14.65
C LEU A 136 7.66 0.73 -14.75
N ARG A 137 8.29 1.23 -13.67
CA ARG A 137 8.99 2.55 -13.68
C ARG A 137 10.10 2.60 -14.73
N ARG A 138 10.81 1.48 -14.97
CA ARG A 138 11.83 1.39 -16.01
C ARG A 138 11.21 1.41 -17.40
N LEU A 139 10.17 0.63 -17.64
CA LEU A 139 9.47 0.56 -18.92
C LEU A 139 8.82 1.90 -19.30
N GLU A 140 8.25 2.62 -18.32
CA GLU A 140 7.71 3.97 -18.55
C GLU A 140 8.77 4.90 -19.14
N LYS A 141 9.97 4.91 -18.55
CA LYS A 141 11.08 5.73 -19.03
C LYS A 141 11.60 5.27 -20.40
N GLN A 142 11.73 3.96 -20.57
CA GLN A 142 12.26 3.37 -21.80
C GLN A 142 11.36 3.65 -23.01
N HIS A 143 10.05 3.61 -22.81
CA HIS A 143 9.05 3.80 -23.87
C HIS A 143 8.45 5.21 -23.91
N GLY A 144 8.98 6.16 -23.11
CA GLY A 144 8.49 7.54 -23.07
C GLY A 144 7.04 7.69 -22.62
N LEU A 145 6.59 6.79 -21.75
CA LEU A 145 5.22 6.78 -21.22
C LEU A 145 5.09 7.73 -20.02
N THR A 146 3.85 8.05 -19.67
CA THR A 146 3.54 8.82 -18.48
C THR A 146 4.10 8.15 -17.22
N GLU A 147 5.05 8.81 -16.55
CA GLU A 147 5.65 8.29 -15.32
C GLU A 147 4.64 8.36 -14.15
N VAL A 148 4.36 7.23 -13.54
CA VAL A 148 3.50 7.17 -12.34
C VAL A 148 4.37 7.24 -11.09
N ILE A 149 3.96 8.08 -10.13
CA ILE A 149 4.67 8.19 -8.84
C ILE A 149 4.63 6.84 -8.13
N SER A 150 5.79 6.37 -7.69
CA SER A 150 5.90 5.12 -6.94
C SER A 150 5.01 5.14 -5.69
N SER A 151 4.35 4.03 -5.41
CA SER A 151 3.53 3.86 -4.20
C SER A 151 4.31 4.17 -2.91
N ARG A 152 5.63 4.00 -2.93
CA ARG A 152 6.53 4.34 -1.81
C ARG A 152 6.77 5.84 -1.66
N GLN A 153 6.66 6.60 -2.75
CA GLN A 153 6.87 8.04 -2.79
C GLN A 153 5.56 8.83 -2.68
N ALA A 154 4.44 8.16 -2.85
CA ALA A 154 3.12 8.79 -2.78
C ALA A 154 2.93 9.52 -1.45
N GLN A 155 2.63 10.82 -1.52
CA GLN A 155 2.35 11.64 -0.34
C GLN A 155 1.06 11.19 0.35
N GLU A 156 0.06 10.82 -0.44
CA GLU A 156 -1.23 10.29 0.02
C GLU A 156 -1.47 8.90 -0.56
N ARG A 157 -2.01 7.99 0.23
CA ARG A 157 -2.43 6.67 -0.24
C ARG A 157 -3.80 6.78 -0.87
N ALA A 158 -3.92 6.39 -2.12
CA ALA A 158 -5.19 6.29 -2.81
C ALA A 158 -6.16 5.34 -2.10
N MET A 159 -7.45 5.50 -2.39
CA MET A 159 -8.48 4.58 -1.92
C MET A 159 -8.25 3.18 -2.50
N THR A 160 -8.52 2.17 -1.69
CA THR A 160 -8.58 0.79 -2.17
C THR A 160 -9.88 0.57 -2.95
N LYS A 161 -9.90 -0.46 -3.79
CA LYS A 161 -11.12 -0.83 -4.53
C LYS A 161 -12.34 -1.01 -3.60
N ASN A 162 -12.15 -1.66 -2.46
CA ASN A 162 -13.22 -1.87 -1.49
C ASN A 162 -13.72 -0.55 -0.88
N GLU A 163 -12.83 0.39 -0.59
CA GLU A 163 -13.20 1.73 -0.12
C GLU A 163 -13.97 2.49 -1.19
N LEU A 164 -13.55 2.41 -2.46
CA LEU A 164 -14.25 3.03 -3.57
C LEU A 164 -15.64 2.43 -3.80
N GLU A 165 -15.77 1.09 -3.78
CA GLU A 165 -17.06 0.41 -3.89
C GLU A 165 -17.99 0.75 -2.71
N MET A 166 -17.44 0.87 -1.51
CA MET A 166 -18.20 1.29 -0.34
C MET A 166 -18.71 2.72 -0.52
N MET A 167 -17.85 3.65 -0.95
CA MET A 167 -18.20 5.04 -1.19
C MET A 167 -19.31 5.17 -2.27
N LYS A 168 -19.21 4.44 -3.38
CA LYS A 168 -20.25 4.41 -4.43
C LYS A 168 -21.59 3.89 -3.91
N ARG A 169 -21.59 3.00 -2.92
CA ARG A 169 -22.81 2.41 -2.35
C ARG A 169 -23.42 3.26 -1.25
N THR A 170 -22.61 3.95 -0.46
CA THR A 170 -23.06 4.71 0.71
C THR A 170 -23.14 6.21 0.46
N ASP A 171 -22.55 6.68 -0.64
CA ASP A 171 -22.34 8.09 -0.96
C ASP A 171 -21.55 8.86 0.11
N GLU A 172 -20.75 8.12 0.92
CA GLU A 172 -19.92 8.69 1.96
C GLU A 172 -18.43 8.41 1.73
N PRO A 173 -17.55 9.39 1.99
CA PRO A 173 -16.12 9.18 1.91
C PRO A 173 -15.65 8.14 2.94
N SER A 174 -14.65 7.33 2.58
CA SER A 174 -14.07 6.35 3.50
C SER A 174 -13.45 7.04 4.73
N VAL A 175 -13.42 6.33 5.85
CA VAL A 175 -12.78 6.83 7.10
C VAL A 175 -11.35 7.25 6.86
N LYS A 176 -10.61 6.52 6.01
CA LYS A 176 -9.25 6.89 5.61
C LYS A 176 -9.22 8.25 4.89
N MET A 177 -10.11 8.47 3.95
CA MET A 177 -10.20 9.73 3.19
C MET A 177 -10.56 10.90 4.11
N LYS A 178 -11.58 10.74 4.97
CA LYS A 178 -11.95 11.74 5.98
C LYS A 178 -10.73 12.12 6.84
N LEU A 179 -10.02 11.09 7.33
CA LEU A 179 -8.84 11.25 8.16
C LEU A 179 -7.69 11.98 7.44
N GLN A 180 -7.42 11.64 6.17
CA GLN A 180 -6.43 12.32 5.34
C GLN A 180 -6.76 13.82 5.19
N ILE A 181 -8.02 14.16 4.90
CA ILE A 181 -8.48 15.55 4.75
C ILE A 181 -8.29 16.33 6.06
N ILE A 182 -8.74 15.78 7.19
CA ILE A 182 -8.65 16.47 8.49
C ILE A 182 -7.18 16.73 8.88
N ILE A 183 -6.32 15.71 8.75
CA ILE A 183 -4.90 15.86 9.08
C ILE A 183 -4.23 16.87 8.15
N LYS A 184 -4.52 16.83 6.86
CA LYS A 184 -3.98 17.76 5.87
C LYS A 184 -4.37 19.20 6.20
N ASN A 185 -5.63 19.45 6.55
CA ASN A 185 -6.12 20.76 6.94
C ASN A 185 -5.44 21.26 8.24
N ALA A 186 -5.27 20.39 9.23
CA ALA A 186 -4.55 20.73 10.44
C ALA A 186 -3.08 21.11 10.17
N LEU A 187 -2.38 20.33 9.32
CA LEU A 187 -0.98 20.59 8.97
C LEU A 187 -0.81 21.85 8.09
N SER A 188 -1.80 22.22 7.28
CA SER A 188 -1.72 23.42 6.42
C SER A 188 -1.58 24.73 7.21
N GLN A 189 -2.05 24.76 8.45
CA GLN A 189 -1.96 25.88 9.36
C GLN A 189 -0.58 26.00 10.04
N LYS A 190 0.34 25.06 9.78
CA LYS A 190 1.68 24.99 10.41
C LYS A 190 1.62 25.13 11.94
N PRO A 191 0.79 24.34 12.64
CA PRO A 191 0.65 24.40 14.08
C PRO A 191 1.94 23.97 14.78
N ASN A 192 2.11 24.32 16.07
CA ASN A 192 3.06 23.62 16.90
C ASN A 192 2.53 22.23 17.33
N ALA A 193 3.34 21.43 18.03
CA ALA A 193 2.96 20.05 18.38
C ALA A 193 1.71 19.98 19.26
N GLU A 194 1.58 20.88 20.22
CA GLU A 194 0.42 20.94 21.13
C GLU A 194 -0.85 21.32 20.38
N GLN A 195 -0.79 22.38 19.56
CA GLN A 195 -1.92 22.83 18.73
C GLN A 195 -2.37 21.73 17.76
N PHE A 196 -1.43 21.02 17.13
CA PHE A 196 -1.73 19.91 16.25
C PHE A 196 -2.50 18.80 16.98
N ILE A 197 -2.03 18.43 18.18
CA ILE A 197 -2.70 17.42 19.00
C ILE A 197 -4.12 17.89 19.39
N GLN A 198 -4.26 19.14 19.84
CA GLN A 198 -5.55 19.71 20.25
C GLN A 198 -6.55 19.81 19.07
N GLN A 199 -6.08 20.23 17.88
CA GLN A 199 -6.93 20.32 16.69
C GLN A 199 -7.46 18.95 16.25
N LEU A 200 -6.64 17.92 16.30
CA LEU A 200 -7.07 16.56 15.95
C LEU A 200 -7.99 15.96 17.01
N ASP A 201 -7.72 16.19 18.29
CA ASP A 201 -8.56 15.74 19.40
C ASP A 201 -9.97 16.38 19.32
N ALA A 202 -10.05 17.68 19.01
CA ALA A 202 -11.30 18.40 18.78
C ALA A 202 -12.13 17.82 17.62
N GLN A 203 -11.49 17.16 16.63
CA GLN A 203 -12.14 16.47 15.52
C GLN A 203 -12.43 14.99 15.84
N GLY A 204 -12.22 14.55 17.08
CA GLY A 204 -12.40 13.16 17.50
C GLY A 204 -11.35 12.19 16.98
N ILE A 205 -10.17 12.70 16.59
CA ILE A 205 -9.04 11.89 16.15
C ILE A 205 -8.09 11.66 17.33
N ASN A 206 -7.90 10.40 17.68
CA ASN A 206 -6.95 10.01 18.70
C ASN A 206 -5.57 9.78 18.08
N ILE A 207 -4.55 10.40 18.66
CA ILE A 207 -3.17 10.24 18.20
C ILE A 207 -2.43 9.31 19.14
N LEU A 208 -1.68 8.37 18.58
CA LEU A 208 -0.75 7.53 19.31
C LEU A 208 0.64 7.66 18.72
N PHE A 209 1.56 8.21 19.50
CA PHE A 209 2.97 8.32 19.15
C PHE A 209 3.74 7.09 19.63
N ASN A 210 4.56 6.50 18.76
CA ASN A 210 5.50 5.46 19.15
C ASN A 210 6.71 6.10 19.81
N GLN A 211 6.57 6.39 21.13
CA GLN A 211 7.56 7.07 21.95
C GLN A 211 8.38 6.08 22.77
N ALA A 212 9.70 6.18 22.69
CA ALA A 212 10.62 5.43 23.53
C ALA A 212 10.71 6.05 24.94
N SER A 213 11.26 5.32 25.92
CA SER A 213 11.49 5.80 27.29
C SER A 213 12.39 7.04 27.34
N THR A 214 13.29 7.21 26.38
CA THR A 214 14.13 8.38 26.19
C THR A 214 13.39 9.64 25.73
N GLY A 215 12.10 9.52 25.37
CA GLY A 215 11.31 10.59 24.77
C GLY A 215 11.36 10.62 23.24
N PHE A 216 12.25 9.85 22.62
CA PHE A 216 12.34 9.79 21.15
C PHE A 216 11.06 9.18 20.54
N VAL A 217 10.53 9.87 19.51
CA VAL A 217 9.33 9.43 18.77
C VAL A 217 9.75 8.90 17.41
N SER A 218 9.44 7.62 17.16
CA SER A 218 9.77 6.92 15.90
C SER A 218 8.62 6.83 14.92
N GLY A 219 7.37 7.02 15.36
CA GLY A 219 6.19 6.86 14.52
C GLY A 219 4.94 7.50 15.08
N ILE A 220 3.91 7.58 14.24
CA ILE A 220 2.60 8.12 14.58
C ILE A 220 1.50 7.24 14.01
N SER A 221 0.43 7.08 14.77
CA SER A 221 -0.81 6.39 14.38
C SER A 221 -2.01 7.26 14.74
N TYR A 222 -3.06 7.15 13.96
CA TYR A 222 -4.28 7.94 14.09
C TYR A 222 -5.48 7.02 14.27
N GLY A 223 -6.31 7.28 15.28
CA GLY A 223 -7.57 6.58 15.51
C GLY A 223 -8.74 7.48 15.19
N TYR A 224 -9.66 7.03 14.34
CA TYR A 224 -10.85 7.79 13.96
C TYR A 224 -12.02 6.84 13.65
N GLU A 225 -13.25 7.18 14.05
CA GLU A 225 -14.46 6.37 13.85
C GLU A 225 -14.26 4.87 14.20
N GLY A 226 -13.49 4.57 15.24
CA GLY A 226 -13.23 3.20 15.69
C GLY A 226 -12.15 2.44 14.94
N MET A 227 -11.59 3.00 13.86
CA MET A 227 -10.49 2.42 13.10
C MET A 227 -9.15 3.07 13.45
N GLN A 228 -8.05 2.29 13.34
CA GLN A 228 -6.70 2.79 13.56
C GLN A 228 -5.85 2.68 12.29
N PHE A 229 -5.14 3.73 11.98
CA PHE A 229 -4.24 3.82 10.83
C PHE A 229 -2.84 4.26 11.28
N LYS A 230 -1.82 3.47 10.93
CA LYS A 230 -0.45 3.98 10.99
C LYS A 230 -0.29 5.11 9.98
N GLY A 231 0.48 6.15 10.29
CA GLY A 231 0.73 7.25 9.34
C GLY A 231 1.20 6.77 7.97
N ALA A 232 2.00 5.70 7.91
CA ALA A 232 2.41 5.07 6.65
C ALA A 232 1.26 4.47 5.81
N HIS A 233 0.14 4.12 6.42
CA HIS A 233 -1.05 3.62 5.70
C HIS A 233 -1.87 4.74 5.07
N LEU A 234 -1.71 5.96 5.55
CA LEU A 234 -2.34 7.16 4.99
C LEU A 234 -1.50 7.77 3.85
N GLY A 235 -0.17 7.63 3.91
CA GLY A 235 0.78 8.17 2.94
C GLY A 235 2.05 8.72 3.58
N ASN A 236 2.99 9.16 2.75
CA ASN A 236 4.25 9.69 3.26
C ASN A 236 4.08 11.01 4.01
N ALA A 237 3.14 11.86 3.60
CA ALA A 237 2.84 13.13 4.24
C ALA A 237 2.35 12.97 5.70
N TYR A 238 1.79 11.81 6.04
CA TYR A 238 1.20 11.51 7.34
C TYR A 238 2.11 10.70 8.26
N LYS A 239 3.32 10.35 7.80
CA LYS A 239 4.34 9.71 8.63
C LYS A 239 4.93 10.72 9.62
N TRP A 240 5.36 10.23 10.78
CA TRP A 240 5.99 11.08 11.79
C TRP A 240 7.12 11.92 11.23
N GLN A 241 7.97 11.35 10.38
CA GLN A 241 9.09 12.08 9.77
C GLN A 241 8.65 13.32 8.97
N ALA A 242 7.50 13.27 8.28
CA ALA A 242 6.96 14.43 7.56
C ALA A 242 6.24 15.38 8.51
N VAL A 243 5.38 14.86 9.38
CA VAL A 243 4.58 15.64 10.33
C VAL A 243 5.45 16.46 11.26
N LYS A 244 6.51 15.89 11.86
CA LYS A 244 7.39 16.58 12.79
C LYS A 244 8.06 17.82 12.20
N ASN A 245 8.36 17.81 10.90
CA ASN A 245 8.96 18.96 10.23
C ASN A 245 7.97 20.10 10.03
N VAL A 246 6.68 19.78 9.81
CA VAL A 246 5.62 20.80 9.63
C VAL A 246 5.25 21.44 10.94
N ILE A 247 5.13 20.65 12.03
CA ILE A 247 4.76 21.16 13.37
C ILE A 247 5.93 21.72 14.16
N SER A 248 7.11 21.88 13.54
CA SER A 248 8.33 22.40 14.22
C SER A 248 8.61 21.67 15.54
N TYR A 249 8.51 20.35 15.52
CA TYR A 249 8.67 19.50 16.69
C TYR A 249 10.08 19.60 17.30
N GLU A 250 10.14 19.78 18.62
CA GLU A 250 11.34 19.69 19.43
C GLU A 250 11.13 18.71 20.58
N GLN A 251 12.05 17.74 20.71
CA GLN A 251 11.88 16.62 21.63
C GLN A 251 11.71 17.03 23.08
N GLU A 252 12.52 17.95 23.58
CA GLU A 252 12.47 18.39 24.99
C GLU A 252 11.22 19.22 25.26
N ARG A 253 10.94 20.19 24.40
CA ARG A 253 9.78 21.07 24.54
C ARG A 253 8.45 20.32 24.49
N ASP A 254 8.31 19.39 23.52
CA ASP A 254 7.04 18.80 23.18
C ASP A 254 6.82 17.44 23.86
N ARG A 255 7.81 16.94 24.61
CA ARG A 255 7.80 15.63 25.26
C ARG A 255 6.56 15.41 26.12
N THR A 256 6.18 16.40 26.91
CA THR A 256 5.03 16.33 27.83
C THR A 256 3.72 16.26 27.07
N ALA A 257 3.53 17.09 26.04
CA ALA A 257 2.32 17.09 25.21
C ALA A 257 2.11 15.73 24.50
N ILE A 258 3.19 15.16 23.95
CA ILE A 258 3.17 13.83 23.31
C ILE A 258 2.85 12.73 24.32
N TYR A 259 3.45 12.75 25.50
CA TYR A 259 3.16 11.77 26.54
C TYR A 259 1.69 11.83 26.99
N GLN A 260 1.16 13.03 27.23
CA GLN A 260 -0.25 13.22 27.59
C GLN A 260 -1.21 12.74 26.50
N ALA A 261 -0.89 12.98 25.22
CA ALA A 261 -1.69 12.46 24.11
C ALA A 261 -1.72 10.92 24.09
N ASN A 262 -0.58 10.29 24.35
CA ASN A 262 -0.50 8.83 24.45
C ASN A 262 -1.32 8.28 25.62
N VAL A 263 -1.26 8.91 26.79
CA VAL A 263 -2.05 8.51 27.97
C VAL A 263 -3.54 8.60 27.67
N ARG A 264 -4.04 9.76 27.15
CA ARG A 264 -5.43 9.94 26.79
C ARG A 264 -5.91 8.87 25.78
N THR A 265 -5.12 8.61 24.74
CA THR A 265 -5.45 7.61 23.72
C THR A 265 -5.53 6.20 24.32
N SER A 266 -4.63 5.85 25.24
CA SER A 266 -4.61 4.55 25.90
C SER A 266 -5.83 4.37 26.82
N GLU A 267 -6.22 5.40 27.57
CA GLU A 267 -7.42 5.40 28.42
C GLU A 267 -8.69 5.24 27.59
N GLN A 268 -8.82 5.95 26.48
CA GLN A 268 -9.96 5.83 25.59
C GLN A 268 -10.07 4.43 24.95
N GLN A 269 -8.94 3.81 24.59
CA GLN A 269 -8.91 2.44 24.07
C GLN A 269 -9.34 1.43 25.16
N SER A 270 -8.86 1.59 26.38
CA SER A 270 -9.23 0.74 27.51
C SER A 270 -10.72 0.86 27.84
N ALA A 271 -11.27 2.06 27.86
CA ALA A 271 -12.70 2.29 28.09
C ALA A 271 -13.59 1.69 26.99
N ARG A 272 -13.15 1.72 25.71
CA ARG A 272 -13.85 1.05 24.61
C ARG A 272 -13.82 -0.46 24.73
N ALA A 273 -12.67 -1.04 25.09
CA ALA A 273 -12.53 -2.48 25.30
C ALA A 273 -13.43 -2.99 26.45
N GLY A 274 -13.53 -2.23 27.55
CA GLY A 274 -14.43 -2.53 28.66
C GLY A 274 -15.91 -2.49 28.27
N ARG A 275 -16.33 -1.55 27.46
CA ARG A 275 -17.72 -1.46 26.97
C ARG A 275 -18.10 -2.58 25.99
N SER A 276 -17.15 -3.05 25.17
CA SER A 276 -17.38 -4.18 24.26
C SER A 276 -17.49 -5.51 25.03
N ALA A 277 -16.72 -5.68 26.10
CA ALA A 277 -16.80 -6.84 26.98
C ALA A 277 -18.15 -6.87 27.76
N ALA A 278 -18.62 -5.72 28.25
CA ALA A 278 -19.89 -5.62 28.98
C ALA A 278 -21.14 -5.85 28.09
N ARG A 279 -21.06 -5.61 26.76
CA ARG A 279 -22.15 -5.93 25.82
C ARG A 279 -22.18 -7.41 25.40
N GLY A 280 -21.14 -8.17 25.63
CA GLY A 280 -21.05 -9.61 25.27
C GLY A 280 -21.67 -10.56 26.31
N THR A 281 -22.09 -10.09 27.48
CA THR A 281 -22.63 -10.95 28.57
C THR A 281 -24.15 -10.97 28.70
N GLY A 282 -24.87 -10.37 27.75
CA GLY A 282 -26.34 -10.33 27.74
C GLY A 282 -26.94 -10.92 26.48
N GLY A 283 -26.92 -12.25 26.32
CA GLY A 283 -27.57 -12.93 25.20
C GLY A 283 -27.39 -14.43 25.30
N THR A 284 -28.49 -15.10 25.65
CA THR A 284 -28.70 -16.54 25.76
C THR A 284 -28.30 -17.32 24.51
N ASP A 285 -27.72 -18.49 24.75
CA ASP A 285 -27.56 -19.69 23.93
C ASP A 285 -28.23 -19.70 22.54
N ALA A 286 -27.37 -19.78 21.50
CA ALA A 286 -27.58 -20.63 20.33
C ALA A 286 -26.29 -20.70 19.51
N ASP A 287 -25.79 -21.92 19.41
CA ASP A 287 -24.81 -22.48 18.48
C ASP A 287 -24.26 -21.56 17.36
N THR A 288 -22.98 -21.21 17.44
CA THR A 288 -22.16 -21.04 16.25
C THR A 288 -20.69 -21.31 16.58
N LYS A 289 -20.21 -22.49 16.18
CA LYS A 289 -18.79 -22.79 16.08
C LYS A 289 -18.12 -21.80 15.12
N VAL A 290 -17.46 -20.79 15.65
CA VAL A 290 -16.50 -19.96 14.92
C VAL A 290 -15.09 -20.40 15.30
N THR A 291 -14.38 -20.85 14.31
CA THR A 291 -13.00 -21.36 14.33
C THR A 291 -12.05 -20.44 15.10
N ALA A 292 -11.45 -21.00 16.14
CA ALA A 292 -10.37 -20.41 16.94
C ALA A 292 -9.08 -20.35 16.08
N GLY A 293 -8.78 -19.17 15.56
CA GLY A 293 -7.52 -18.90 14.87
C GLY A 293 -7.31 -17.40 14.80
N ASN A 294 -6.77 -16.79 15.82
CA ASN A 294 -6.07 -15.51 15.90
C ASN A 294 -6.23 -14.78 17.26
N ARG A 295 -6.41 -15.50 18.35
CA ARG A 295 -6.46 -14.86 19.69
C ARG A 295 -5.14 -14.84 20.46
N LYS A 296 -4.09 -15.52 19.98
CA LYS A 296 -2.82 -15.60 20.72
C LYS A 296 -1.91 -14.39 20.58
N ASP A 297 -1.99 -13.64 19.48
CA ASP A 297 -1.05 -12.52 19.23
C ASP A 297 -1.45 -11.20 19.93
N VAL A 298 -2.74 -11.02 20.26
CA VAL A 298 -3.21 -9.77 20.90
C VAL A 298 -2.99 -9.79 22.42
N GLN A 299 -3.05 -10.97 23.09
CA GLN A 299 -2.80 -11.08 24.53
C GLN A 299 -1.31 -11.03 24.89
N GLN A 300 -0.40 -11.46 23.99
CA GLN A 300 1.04 -11.34 24.25
C GLN A 300 1.56 -9.91 24.11
N GLY A 301 0.89 -9.04 23.34
CA GLY A 301 1.24 -7.62 23.23
C GLY A 301 0.89 -6.80 24.47
N ALA A 302 -0.25 -7.08 25.10
CA ALA A 302 -0.71 -6.35 26.30
C ALA A 302 0.10 -6.70 27.57
N GLY A 303 0.46 -7.98 27.73
CA GLY A 303 1.28 -8.43 28.86
C GLY A 303 2.71 -7.88 28.85
N LYS A 304 3.32 -7.76 27.67
CA LYS A 304 4.67 -7.18 27.53
C LYS A 304 4.71 -5.68 27.80
N LEU A 305 3.61 -4.95 27.55
CA LEU A 305 3.55 -3.51 27.81
C LEU A 305 3.41 -3.21 29.31
N GLN A 306 2.63 -3.99 30.05
CA GLN A 306 2.52 -3.85 31.52
C GLN A 306 3.80 -4.23 32.25
N ASP A 307 4.54 -5.23 31.78
CA ASP A 307 5.85 -5.61 32.36
C ASP A 307 6.93 -4.54 32.11
N GLN A 308 6.89 -3.85 30.97
CA GLN A 308 7.82 -2.75 30.67
C GLN A 308 7.52 -1.51 31.53
N ILE A 309 6.26 -1.20 31.80
CA ILE A 309 5.86 -0.09 32.69
C ILE A 309 6.25 -0.39 34.14
N GLY A 310 6.10 -1.65 34.59
CA GLY A 310 6.52 -2.08 35.94
C GLY A 310 8.04 -2.02 36.17
N LYS A 311 8.84 -2.29 35.13
CA LYS A 311 10.32 -2.21 35.20
C LYS A 311 10.85 -0.79 35.12
N ALA A 312 10.19 0.11 34.42
CA ALA A 312 10.56 1.54 34.37
C ALA A 312 10.35 2.24 35.72
N ASN A 313 9.25 1.94 36.44
CA ASN A 313 8.98 2.49 37.76
C ASN A 313 9.90 1.97 38.88
N ARG A 314 10.48 0.77 38.73
CA ARG A 314 11.47 0.27 39.70
C ARG A 314 12.87 0.85 39.51
N LYS A 315 13.26 1.21 38.29
CA LYS A 315 14.55 1.88 38.05
C LYS A 315 14.60 3.34 38.52
N HIS A 316 13.49 4.05 38.54
CA HIS A 316 13.43 5.43 39.04
C HIS A 316 13.56 5.53 40.56
N LYS A 317 13.33 4.44 41.32
CA LYS A 317 13.50 4.43 42.78
C LYS A 317 14.92 4.08 43.24
N GLN A 318 15.80 3.62 42.36
CA GLN A 318 17.19 3.24 42.68
C GLN A 318 18.26 4.27 42.24
N ALA A 319 17.87 5.29 41.46
CA ALA A 319 18.80 6.31 40.97
C ALA A 319 18.85 7.62 41.81
N ALA A 320 18.17 7.63 42.96
CA ALA A 320 18.23 8.77 43.90
C ALA A 320 19.07 8.39 45.11
N GLY A 321 20.34 8.15 44.93
CA GLY A 321 21.28 7.91 46.05
C GLY A 321 22.64 7.44 45.58
N SER A 322 23.52 8.34 45.23
CA SER A 322 24.97 8.36 45.51
C SER A 322 25.66 9.45 44.73
N ASP A 323 25.95 10.55 45.42
CA ASP A 323 26.99 11.52 45.07
C ASP A 323 28.36 10.89 45.31
N GLY A 324 29.34 11.26 44.46
CA GLY A 324 30.75 10.96 44.73
C GLY A 324 31.66 11.16 43.53
N GLN A 325 32.20 12.38 43.42
CA GLN A 325 33.55 12.81 42.96
C GLN A 325 34.41 11.79 42.17
N HIS A 326 34.93 12.18 41.00
CA HIS A 326 36.35 12.44 40.78
C HIS A 326 36.69 13.00 39.39
N SER A 327 37.66 13.82 39.38
CA SER A 327 38.35 14.72 38.49
C SER A 327 39.29 14.05 37.46
N HIS A 328 39.68 14.86 36.47
CA HIS A 328 40.95 14.96 35.70
C HIS A 328 41.11 14.20 34.38
N GLN A 329 41.38 14.93 33.41
CA GLN A 329 42.56 15.35 32.59
C GLN A 329 42.48 14.92 31.12
N SER A 330 42.44 15.91 30.28
CA SER A 330 43.39 16.39 29.24
C SER A 330 43.91 15.44 28.17
N GLY A 331 43.86 15.94 26.92
CA GLY A 331 44.64 15.41 25.79
C GLY A 331 44.29 16.07 24.47
N LEU A 332 45.05 17.12 24.12
CA LEU A 332 45.14 17.78 22.80
C LEU A 332 45.86 16.93 21.76
N SER A 333 45.54 17.12 20.48
CA SER A 333 46.44 17.31 19.32
C SER A 333 45.61 17.35 18.06
N ASP A 334 45.45 18.47 17.32
CA ASP A 334 46.32 19.00 16.27
C ASP A 334 46.57 18.02 15.14
N THR A 335 46.22 18.32 13.88
CA THR A 335 46.81 19.19 12.87
C THR A 335 46.19 19.02 11.49
N LYS A 336 45.92 20.15 10.83
CA LYS A 336 46.33 20.57 9.46
C LYS A 336 45.97 19.70 8.27
N ASP A 337 45.69 20.16 7.12
CA ASP A 337 45.75 21.42 6.35
C ASP A 337 45.32 21.17 4.89
N SER A 338 44.72 22.15 4.31
CA SER A 338 44.94 22.86 3.06
C SER A 338 44.41 22.35 1.70
N ARG A 339 43.90 23.38 1.03
CA ARG A 339 43.91 23.82 -0.39
C ARG A 339 42.75 23.45 -1.27
N GLN A 340 41.85 24.41 -1.52
CA GLN A 340 41.81 25.52 -2.53
C GLN A 340 42.11 25.11 -3.98
N ARG A 341 41.10 25.36 -4.84
CA ARG A 341 41.00 26.09 -6.15
C ARG A 341 39.67 25.70 -6.76
N GLY A 342 38.70 26.52 -7.10
CA GLY A 342 38.75 27.81 -7.77
C GLY A 342 38.63 27.67 -9.28
N THR A 343 37.45 27.90 -9.86
CA THR A 343 37.28 28.70 -11.10
C THR A 343 35.79 28.95 -11.40
N ASP A 344 35.50 30.21 -11.57
CA ASP A 344 34.27 30.80 -12.10
C ASP A 344 33.97 30.35 -13.52
N LEU A 345 32.67 30.37 -13.91
CA LEU A 345 32.23 30.96 -15.18
C LEU A 345 30.71 31.27 -15.13
N GLN A 346 30.44 32.51 -15.45
CA GLN A 346 29.16 33.18 -15.63
C GLN A 346 28.40 32.67 -16.87
N GLY A 347 27.06 32.84 -16.87
CA GLY A 347 26.38 33.02 -18.11
C GLY A 347 24.87 32.82 -18.15
N GLN A 348 24.11 33.89 -17.95
CA GLN A 348 22.87 34.27 -18.67
C GLN A 348 21.55 33.52 -18.44
N GLN A 349 20.64 34.23 -17.77
CA GLN A 349 19.18 34.10 -17.95
C GLN A 349 18.73 34.78 -19.26
N PRO A 350 17.60 34.34 -19.85
CA PRO A 350 16.55 35.31 -20.08
C PRO A 350 15.11 34.83 -19.88
N GLY A 351 14.25 35.78 -19.51
CA GLY A 351 12.90 35.90 -20.05
C GLY A 351 11.74 35.42 -19.20
N ARG A 352 11.33 36.26 -18.29
CA ARG A 352 10.04 36.28 -17.60
C ARG A 352 8.94 36.77 -18.55
N GLN A 353 7.89 35.99 -18.80
CA GLN A 353 6.60 36.53 -19.25
C GLN A 353 5.52 36.16 -18.25
N GLN A 354 4.94 37.21 -17.67
CA GLN A 354 3.71 37.19 -16.85
C GLN A 354 2.53 37.08 -17.80
N VAL A 355 1.58 36.19 -17.52
CA VAL A 355 0.20 36.30 -18.01
C VAL A 355 -0.73 36.12 -16.83
N GLY A 356 -1.71 37.04 -16.78
CA GLY A 356 -2.52 37.43 -15.66
C GLY A 356 -3.49 36.42 -15.11
N HIS A 357 -3.72 36.58 -13.82
CA HIS A 357 -4.79 35.95 -13.04
C HIS A 357 -6.15 36.57 -13.39
N GLN A 358 -7.13 35.73 -13.71
CA GLN A 358 -8.53 35.99 -13.40
C GLN A 358 -9.07 34.88 -12.51
N ALA A 359 -9.51 35.29 -11.34
CA ALA A 359 -10.19 34.47 -10.36
C ALA A 359 -11.64 34.22 -10.78
N LEU A 360 -12.13 33.00 -10.64
CA LEU A 360 -13.53 32.63 -10.66
C LEU A 360 -13.88 31.84 -9.38
N PRO A 361 -15.12 31.95 -8.87
CA PRO A 361 -15.48 31.59 -7.51
C PRO A 361 -15.91 30.13 -7.36
N GLY A 362 -15.62 29.63 -6.18
CA GLY A 362 -16.08 28.44 -5.46
C GLY A 362 -17.15 27.55 -6.11
N SER A 363 -16.71 26.39 -6.54
CA SER A 363 -17.42 25.10 -6.55
C SER A 363 -16.57 24.09 -7.33
N ASP A 364 -15.49 23.53 -6.74
CA ASP A 364 -14.86 22.31 -7.27
C ASP A 364 -13.75 21.80 -6.34
N LEU A 365 -14.10 21.67 -5.04
CA LEU A 365 -13.19 21.01 -4.09
C LEU A 365 -13.15 19.47 -4.31
N ILE A 366 -14.14 18.92 -5.00
CA ILE A 366 -14.24 17.47 -5.30
C ILE A 366 -13.50 17.13 -6.59
N GLY A 367 -13.50 18.00 -7.60
CA GLY A 367 -12.83 17.78 -8.88
C GLY A 367 -11.29 17.79 -8.79
N SER A 368 -10.72 18.63 -7.92
CA SER A 368 -9.26 18.73 -7.75
C SER A 368 -8.65 17.58 -6.93
N LEU A 369 -9.46 16.83 -6.17
CA LEU A 369 -8.99 15.65 -5.40
C LEU A 369 -8.99 14.36 -6.24
N LEU A 370 -9.71 14.35 -7.36
CA LEU A 370 -9.77 13.21 -8.29
C LEU A 370 -8.70 13.26 -9.39
N GLY A 371 -7.93 14.33 -9.46
CA GLY A 371 -6.96 14.60 -10.52
C GLY A 371 -5.54 14.07 -10.30
N THR A 372 -5.30 13.21 -9.32
CA THR A 372 -4.04 12.45 -9.25
C THR A 372 -4.34 10.99 -9.56
N ASP A 373 -4.09 10.64 -10.81
CA ASP A 373 -4.26 9.36 -11.46
C ASP A 373 -3.60 8.20 -10.70
N HIS A 374 -4.34 7.60 -9.77
CA HIS A 374 -4.08 6.25 -9.35
C HIS A 374 -5.22 5.37 -9.89
N TYR A 375 -5.13 5.03 -11.16
CA TYR A 375 -5.95 3.97 -11.75
C TYR A 375 -5.63 2.66 -11.03
N ALA A 376 -6.44 2.31 -10.05
CA ALA A 376 -6.57 0.94 -9.61
C ALA A 376 -7.35 0.20 -10.70
N GLY A 377 -6.62 -0.53 -11.55
CA GLY A 377 -7.21 -1.30 -12.63
C GLY A 377 -8.35 -2.17 -12.13
N ASN A 378 -9.48 -2.06 -12.80
CA ASN A 378 -10.68 -2.84 -12.53
C ASN A 378 -10.40 -4.32 -12.85
N MET A 379 -9.96 -5.11 -11.86
CA MET A 379 -10.10 -6.56 -11.99
C MET A 379 -11.59 -6.88 -11.92
N ASP A 380 -12.14 -7.44 -13.00
CA ASP A 380 -13.53 -7.81 -13.08
C ASP A 380 -13.92 -8.79 -11.96
N GLN A 381 -14.66 -8.26 -10.98
CA GLN A 381 -15.18 -9.03 -9.84
C GLN A 381 -16.17 -10.11 -10.27
N GLY A 382 -16.72 -10.04 -11.50
CA GLY A 382 -17.60 -11.07 -12.05
C GLY A 382 -16.91 -12.43 -12.08
N ALA A 383 -15.70 -12.49 -12.59
CA ALA A 383 -14.90 -13.72 -12.63
C ALA A 383 -14.55 -14.25 -11.24
N LEU A 384 -14.22 -13.37 -10.29
CA LEU A 384 -13.89 -13.74 -8.92
C LEU A 384 -15.12 -14.17 -8.11
N ASN A 385 -16.28 -13.54 -8.33
CA ASN A 385 -17.52 -13.88 -7.64
C ASN A 385 -18.16 -15.16 -8.19
N GLU A 386 -18.05 -15.42 -9.48
CA GLU A 386 -18.47 -16.70 -10.07
C GLU A 386 -17.59 -17.87 -9.55
N PHE A 387 -16.32 -17.61 -9.35
CA PHE A 387 -15.39 -18.55 -8.72
C PHE A 387 -15.77 -18.89 -7.28
N LYS A 388 -16.20 -17.88 -6.49
CA LYS A 388 -16.68 -18.05 -5.12
C LYS A 388 -18.04 -18.76 -5.07
N ARG A 389 -18.97 -18.47 -6.00
CA ARG A 389 -20.28 -19.15 -6.10
C ARG A 389 -20.16 -20.63 -6.44
N LYS A 390 -19.32 -21.01 -7.41
CA LYS A 390 -19.10 -22.42 -7.78
C LYS A 390 -18.43 -23.22 -6.66
N ARG A 391 -17.59 -22.58 -5.84
CA ARG A 391 -16.97 -23.23 -4.67
C ARG A 391 -17.97 -23.51 -3.54
N LYS A 392 -18.99 -22.66 -3.36
CA LYS A 392 -20.09 -22.86 -2.39
C LYS A 392 -21.03 -24.00 -2.83
N LYS A 393 -21.35 -24.11 -4.13
CA LYS A 393 -22.20 -25.19 -4.67
C LYS A 393 -21.54 -26.58 -4.56
N ARG A 394 -20.21 -26.70 -4.78
CA ARG A 394 -19.50 -27.98 -4.64
C ARG A 394 -19.31 -28.47 -3.21
N LYS A 395 -19.38 -27.61 -2.19
CA LYS A 395 -19.38 -28.03 -0.77
C LYS A 395 -20.73 -28.56 -0.31
N GLY A 396 -21.83 -28.13 -0.91
CA GLY A 396 -23.18 -28.60 -0.60
C GLY A 396 -23.56 -29.95 -1.21
N GLN A 397 -22.81 -30.46 -2.21
CA GLN A 397 -23.11 -31.74 -2.90
C GLN A 397 -22.27 -32.95 -2.36
N ARG A 398 -21.49 -32.76 -1.28
CA ARG A 398 -20.72 -33.86 -0.66
C ARG A 398 -21.27 -34.32 0.70
N LEU A 399 -22.47 -33.91 1.04
CA LEU A 399 -23.20 -34.39 2.23
C LEU A 399 -24.64 -34.69 1.80
N GLY A 400 -24.77 -35.73 1.00
CA GLY A 400 -26.00 -36.38 0.63
C GLY A 400 -25.70 -37.79 0.18
#